data_25d303b77013e86c3b7c294e2b3a125a
#
_entry.id   25d303b77013e86c3b7c294e2b3a125a
#
_cell.length_a   1.000
_cell.length_b   1.000
_cell.length_c   1.000
_cell.angle_alpha   90.00
_cell.angle_beta   90.00
_cell.angle_gamma   90.00
#
_symmetry.space_group_name_H-M   'P 1'
#
loop_
_entity.id
_entity.type
_entity.pdbx_description
1 polymer ?
#
loop_
_entity_poly.entity_id
_entity_poly.type
_entity_poly.pdbx_seq_one_letter_code
_entity_poly.pdbx_strand_id
1 'polypeptide(L)'
;GSKMNLTNQKWYSYPGYNEILTGKADDERINSNAKMYNPNITFLEELNKSRQYDGKVAAFASWDVFPYIINDKRSGIPVNAGYAVAKGENLTEIERFLNKIEPNIPSPFGTSARLDFFTDYYALEYIKRKHPDVIYIANDETDDFAHQGEYDAYLDSAHSADAFLKELWEYTQNDSYYKGKTTFIITCDHGRGTDPLDTWRSHGGDVKGADQTWLLIYGAQAKKDGEIKIEEQLLTSEIAGMIKKMLDFKE
;
A
#
# COMPACT_ATOMS: atom_id res chain seq x y z
N GLY A 1 14.61 -4.85 14.73
CA GLY A 1 15.13 -4.65 13.40
C GLY A 1 15.99 -3.43 13.30
N SER A 2 16.45 -3.15 12.11
CA SER A 2 17.17 -1.90 11.84
C SER A 2 16.23 -0.71 11.85
N LYS A 3 16.77 0.46 12.05
CA LYS A 3 16.02 1.70 12.01
C LYS A 3 15.64 2.03 10.56
N MET A 4 14.40 2.35 10.33
CA MET A 4 13.90 2.83 9.04
C MET A 4 13.05 4.07 9.25
N ASN A 5 13.30 5.13 8.51
CA ASN A 5 12.65 6.42 8.69
C ASN A 5 12.21 7.02 7.35
N LEU A 6 11.19 7.86 7.42
CA LEU A 6 10.82 8.80 6.37
C LEU A 6 11.86 9.89 6.18
N THR A 7 12.03 10.36 4.95
CA THR A 7 12.85 11.54 4.65
C THR A 7 12.00 12.82 4.52
N ASN A 8 10.68 12.70 4.24
CA ASN A 8 9.78 13.83 4.32
C ASN A 8 9.58 14.29 5.77
N GLN A 9 9.23 15.57 5.96
CA GLN A 9 9.06 16.18 7.29
C GLN A 9 7.57 16.34 7.66
N LYS A 10 6.66 15.76 6.88
CA LYS A 10 5.21 15.90 7.10
C LYS A 10 4.63 14.73 7.88
N TRP A 11 5.16 13.53 7.66
CA TRP A 11 4.76 12.27 8.28
C TRP A 11 3.24 12.05 8.24
N TYR A 12 2.63 12.42 7.11
CA TYR A 12 1.25 12.16 6.72
C TYR A 12 1.21 11.10 5.63
N SER A 13 0.03 10.52 5.44
CA SER A 13 -0.15 9.39 4.51
C SER A 13 0.24 9.75 3.08
N TYR A 14 -0.27 10.82 2.49
CA TYR A 14 0.07 11.15 1.11
C TYR A 14 1.57 11.45 0.93
N PRO A 15 2.24 12.29 1.74
CA PRO A 15 3.71 12.44 1.68
C PRO A 15 4.47 11.12 1.83
N GLY A 16 4.05 10.23 2.74
CA GLY A 16 4.64 8.92 2.94
C GLY A 16 4.49 8.01 1.72
N TYR A 17 3.27 7.89 1.17
CA TYR A 17 3.04 7.14 -0.07
C TYR A 17 3.80 7.72 -1.25
N ASN A 18 3.89 9.06 -1.37
CA ASN A 18 4.71 9.66 -2.41
C ASN A 18 6.17 9.22 -2.28
N GLU A 19 6.72 9.24 -1.07
CA GLU A 19 8.11 8.86 -0.82
C GLU A 19 8.36 7.38 -1.18
N ILE A 20 7.48 6.45 -0.74
CA ILE A 20 7.54 5.03 -1.10
C ILE A 20 7.52 4.84 -2.62
N LEU A 21 6.61 5.54 -3.30
CA LEU A 21 6.32 5.30 -4.71
C LEU A 21 7.26 6.02 -5.68
N THR A 22 7.94 7.09 -5.23
CA THR A 22 8.81 7.90 -6.09
C THR A 22 10.29 7.83 -5.71
N GLY A 23 10.59 7.32 -4.52
CA GLY A 23 11.94 7.29 -3.97
C GLY A 23 12.44 8.64 -3.46
N LYS A 24 11.55 9.61 -3.23
CA LYS A 24 11.93 10.94 -2.72
C LYS A 24 10.80 11.66 -2.01
N ALA A 25 11.16 12.44 -0.99
CA ALA A 25 10.27 13.42 -0.38
C ALA A 25 9.97 14.60 -1.33
N ASP A 26 8.80 15.21 -1.18
CA ASP A 26 8.39 16.41 -1.92
C ASP A 26 7.49 17.29 -1.05
N ASP A 27 8.03 17.76 0.06
CA ASP A 27 7.29 18.52 1.08
C ASP A 27 6.79 19.89 0.59
N GLU A 28 7.34 20.37 -0.51
CA GLU A 28 6.91 21.65 -1.11
C GLU A 28 5.54 21.48 -1.79
N ARG A 29 5.34 20.42 -2.55
CA ARG A 29 4.14 20.21 -3.37
C ARG A 29 3.17 19.22 -2.74
N ILE A 30 3.68 18.24 -1.98
CA ILE A 30 2.89 17.20 -1.30
C ILE A 30 3.10 17.34 0.20
N ASN A 31 2.30 18.19 0.84
CA ASN A 31 2.44 18.58 2.24
C ASN A 31 1.20 18.29 3.10
N SER A 32 0.22 17.58 2.55
CA SER A 32 -1.03 17.23 3.21
C SER A 32 -1.70 16.04 2.52
N ASN A 33 -2.80 15.56 3.08
CA ASN A 33 -3.65 14.49 2.52
C ASN A 33 -4.70 15.00 1.51
N ALA A 34 -4.50 16.17 0.92
CA ALA A 34 -5.45 16.74 -0.03
C ALA A 34 -5.52 15.94 -1.34
N LYS A 35 -6.73 15.82 -1.91
CA LYS A 35 -6.97 15.18 -3.21
C LYS A 35 -6.40 16.02 -4.35
N MET A 36 -5.12 15.92 -4.57
CA MET A 36 -4.36 16.59 -5.62
C MET A 36 -3.59 15.53 -6.43
N TYR A 37 -3.68 15.58 -7.74
CA TYR A 37 -2.92 14.65 -8.58
C TYR A 37 -1.42 14.78 -8.37
N ASN A 38 -0.78 13.67 -8.06
CA ASN A 38 0.67 13.61 -7.80
C ASN A 38 1.46 14.17 -8.98
N PRO A 39 2.21 15.27 -8.80
CA PRO A 39 3.06 15.82 -9.85
C PRO A 39 4.27 14.94 -10.16
N ASN A 40 4.64 14.07 -9.22
CA ASN A 40 5.78 13.18 -9.36
C ASN A 40 5.40 11.90 -10.11
N ILE A 41 6.34 11.34 -10.85
CA ILE A 41 6.19 10.04 -11.51
C ILE A 41 6.51 8.95 -10.48
N THR A 42 5.60 8.01 -10.28
CA THR A 42 5.79 6.87 -9.42
C THR A 42 6.49 5.73 -10.16
N PHE A 43 7.20 4.84 -9.45
CA PHE A 43 7.77 3.65 -10.09
C PHE A 43 6.70 2.76 -10.73
N LEU A 44 5.48 2.76 -10.18
CA LEU A 44 4.35 2.04 -10.78
C LEU A 44 3.99 2.63 -12.15
N GLU A 45 4.02 3.96 -12.30
CA GLU A 45 3.78 4.62 -13.58
C GLU A 45 4.90 4.32 -14.58
N GLU A 46 6.16 4.34 -14.15
CA GLU A 46 7.32 3.97 -14.99
C GLU A 46 7.17 2.55 -15.51
N LEU A 47 6.84 1.60 -14.63
CA LEU A 47 6.57 0.22 -15.01
C LEU A 47 5.41 0.12 -15.99
N ASN A 48 4.26 0.71 -15.69
CA ASN A 48 3.07 0.61 -16.54
C ASN A 48 3.26 1.23 -17.94
N LYS A 49 4.14 2.21 -18.07
CA LYS A 49 4.50 2.82 -19.36
C LYS A 49 5.59 2.06 -20.11
N SER A 50 6.23 1.11 -19.48
CA SER A 50 7.25 0.28 -20.10
C SER A 50 6.63 -0.83 -20.96
N ARG A 51 7.30 -1.22 -22.05
CA ARG A 51 6.84 -2.34 -22.87
C ARG A 51 6.72 -3.67 -22.10
N GLN A 52 7.54 -3.86 -21.07
CA GLN A 52 7.59 -5.10 -20.30
C GLN A 52 6.37 -5.27 -19.40
N TYR A 53 5.88 -4.17 -18.80
CA TYR A 53 4.82 -4.19 -17.79
C TYR A 53 3.53 -3.48 -18.23
N ASP A 54 3.42 -3.12 -19.51
CA ASP A 54 2.21 -2.48 -20.05
C ASP A 54 0.95 -3.32 -19.78
N GLY A 55 -0.01 -2.71 -19.08
CA GLY A 55 -1.25 -3.39 -18.66
C GLY A 55 -1.07 -4.46 -17.57
N LYS A 56 0.11 -4.55 -16.95
CA LYS A 56 0.46 -5.54 -15.91
C LYS A 56 0.59 -4.95 -14.50
N VAL A 57 0.26 -3.68 -14.35
CA VAL A 57 0.32 -2.96 -13.07
C VAL A 57 -1.09 -2.60 -12.63
N ALA A 58 -1.40 -2.78 -11.34
CA ALA A 58 -2.69 -2.38 -10.76
C ALA A 58 -2.49 -1.87 -9.32
N ALA A 59 -3.45 -1.07 -8.84
CA ALA A 59 -3.46 -0.58 -7.47
C ALA A 59 -4.84 -0.72 -6.82
N PHE A 60 -4.85 -1.14 -5.57
CA PHE A 60 -6.04 -1.29 -4.74
C PHE A 60 -5.81 -0.58 -3.41
N ALA A 61 -6.80 0.17 -2.95
CA ALA A 61 -6.67 0.89 -1.69
C ALA A 61 -8.00 1.07 -0.98
N SER A 62 -7.96 1.13 0.34
CA SER A 62 -9.15 1.46 1.13
C SER A 62 -9.46 2.95 1.06
N TRP A 63 -8.44 3.80 1.03
CA TRP A 63 -8.58 5.25 1.00
C TRP A 63 -8.81 5.82 -0.41
N ASP A 64 -9.80 6.70 -0.55
CA ASP A 64 -10.25 7.28 -1.82
C ASP A 64 -9.31 8.35 -2.42
N VAL A 65 -8.17 8.64 -1.77
CA VAL A 65 -7.13 9.53 -2.29
C VAL A 65 -6.15 8.81 -3.24
N PHE A 66 -6.14 7.49 -3.26
CA PHE A 66 -5.20 6.71 -4.07
C PHE A 66 -5.23 7.00 -5.59
N PRO A 67 -6.36 7.27 -6.23
CA PRO A 67 -6.37 7.72 -7.63
C PRO A 67 -5.51 8.96 -7.88
N TYR A 68 -5.44 9.85 -6.89
CA TYR A 68 -4.61 11.06 -6.95
C TYR A 68 -3.13 10.75 -6.66
N ILE A 69 -2.84 9.90 -5.67
CA ILE A 69 -1.48 9.46 -5.31
C ILE A 69 -0.81 8.77 -6.50
N ILE A 70 -1.51 7.81 -7.13
CA ILE A 70 -1.03 7.06 -8.31
C ILE A 70 -1.09 7.93 -9.58
N ASN A 71 -1.82 9.04 -9.55
CA ASN A 71 -2.17 9.86 -10.70
C ASN A 71 -2.74 8.98 -11.84
N ASP A 72 -3.86 8.33 -11.57
CA ASP A 72 -4.49 7.35 -12.46
C ASP A 72 -4.74 7.90 -13.87
N LYS A 73 -5.03 9.19 -13.99
CA LYS A 73 -5.22 9.88 -15.28
C LYS A 73 -3.97 9.93 -16.13
N ARG A 74 -2.79 10.12 -15.51
CA ARG A 74 -1.51 10.22 -16.21
C ARG A 74 -0.86 8.84 -16.36
N SER A 75 -0.91 8.04 -15.30
CA SER A 75 -0.26 6.73 -15.25
C SER A 75 -0.98 5.68 -16.10
N GLY A 76 -2.30 5.80 -16.28
CA GLY A 76 -3.12 4.80 -16.94
C GLY A 76 -3.28 3.49 -16.15
N ILE A 77 -2.82 3.46 -14.91
CA ILE A 77 -2.93 2.28 -14.03
C ILE A 77 -4.37 2.11 -13.58
N PRO A 78 -4.94 0.89 -13.66
CA PRO A 78 -6.21 0.59 -13.01
C PRO A 78 -6.08 0.78 -11.49
N VAL A 79 -6.83 1.73 -10.94
CA VAL A 79 -6.92 1.99 -9.50
C VAL A 79 -8.33 1.70 -9.02
N ASN A 80 -8.47 0.78 -8.06
CA ASN A 80 -9.72 0.53 -7.35
C ASN A 80 -9.53 0.98 -5.89
N ALA A 81 -10.16 2.09 -5.51
CA ALA A 81 -9.93 2.72 -4.22
C ALA A 81 -11.18 3.38 -3.67
N GLY A 82 -11.25 3.52 -2.34
CA GLY A 82 -12.47 3.98 -1.67
C GLY A 82 -13.65 3.08 -2.02
N TYR A 83 -14.77 3.66 -2.34
CA TYR A 83 -16.00 2.92 -2.71
C TYR A 83 -16.09 2.61 -4.22
N ALA A 84 -14.95 2.52 -4.91
CA ALA A 84 -14.94 2.15 -6.31
C ALA A 84 -15.20 0.65 -6.48
N VAL A 85 -16.26 0.31 -7.20
CA VAL A 85 -16.62 -1.08 -7.50
C VAL A 85 -15.69 -1.68 -8.57
N ALA A 86 -15.57 -3.00 -8.58
CA ALA A 86 -14.88 -3.71 -9.65
C ALA A 86 -15.57 -3.50 -11.00
N LYS A 87 -14.78 -3.26 -12.04
CA LYS A 87 -15.24 -2.97 -13.40
C LYS A 87 -14.58 -3.87 -14.43
N GLY A 88 -15.19 -3.94 -15.60
CA GLY A 88 -14.68 -4.67 -16.76
C GLY A 88 -15.49 -5.92 -17.10
N GLU A 89 -15.04 -6.60 -18.15
CA GLU A 89 -15.63 -7.85 -18.58
C GLU A 89 -15.15 -9.02 -17.72
N ASN A 90 -15.97 -10.07 -17.63
CA ASN A 90 -15.64 -11.31 -16.92
C ASN A 90 -15.32 -11.14 -15.44
N LEU A 91 -16.06 -10.25 -14.75
CA LEU A 91 -15.97 -10.15 -13.28
C LEU A 91 -16.24 -11.53 -12.66
N THR A 92 -15.51 -11.85 -11.60
CA THR A 92 -15.75 -13.08 -10.83
C THR A 92 -17.12 -13.00 -10.12
N GLU A 93 -17.60 -14.12 -9.62
CA GLU A 93 -18.82 -14.12 -8.79
C GLU A 93 -18.62 -13.32 -7.51
N ILE A 94 -17.43 -13.39 -6.95
CA ILE A 94 -17.06 -12.64 -5.75
C ILE A 94 -17.00 -11.14 -6.05
N GLU A 95 -16.37 -10.69 -7.13
CA GLU A 95 -16.37 -9.27 -7.52
C GLU A 95 -17.81 -8.73 -7.69
N ARG A 96 -18.69 -9.50 -8.33
CA ARG A 96 -20.12 -9.12 -8.45
C ARG A 96 -20.83 -9.06 -7.10
N PHE A 97 -20.53 -9.99 -6.21
CA PHE A 97 -21.09 -10.01 -4.87
C PHE A 97 -20.60 -8.81 -4.05
N LEU A 98 -19.29 -8.53 -4.04
CA LEU A 98 -18.70 -7.37 -3.37
C LEU A 98 -19.33 -6.06 -3.89
N ASN A 99 -19.42 -5.89 -5.20
CA ASN A 99 -20.09 -4.73 -5.82
C ASN A 99 -21.53 -4.52 -5.34
N LYS A 100 -22.22 -5.62 -5.01
CA LYS A 100 -23.61 -5.57 -4.52
C LYS A 100 -23.70 -5.20 -3.05
N ILE A 101 -22.79 -5.72 -2.22
CA ILE A 101 -22.89 -5.56 -0.75
C ILE A 101 -22.22 -4.29 -0.24
N GLU A 102 -21.07 -3.90 -0.79
CA GLU A 102 -20.27 -2.77 -0.31
C GLU A 102 -21.09 -1.48 -0.13
N PRO A 103 -21.95 -1.05 -1.06
CA PRO A 103 -22.76 0.17 -0.89
C PRO A 103 -23.74 0.12 0.29
N ASN A 104 -24.01 -1.07 0.83
CA ASN A 104 -24.94 -1.29 1.93
C ASN A 104 -24.26 -1.53 3.29
N ILE A 105 -22.92 -1.54 3.30
CA ILE A 105 -22.13 -1.73 4.52
C ILE A 105 -21.50 -0.39 4.90
N PRO A 106 -21.99 0.26 5.98
CA PRO A 106 -21.40 1.52 6.43
C PRO A 106 -19.98 1.28 6.95
N SER A 107 -19.06 2.15 6.51
CA SER A 107 -17.73 2.19 7.12
C SER A 107 -17.75 3.07 8.37
N PRO A 108 -17.04 2.68 9.44
CA PRO A 108 -16.86 3.53 10.62
C PRO A 108 -15.95 4.74 10.34
N PHE A 109 -15.34 4.82 9.17
CA PHE A 109 -14.39 5.85 8.73
C PHE A 109 -15.00 6.91 7.83
N GLY A 110 -16.33 7.01 7.81
CA GLY A 110 -17.05 7.99 6.98
C GLY A 110 -17.10 7.59 5.50
N THR A 111 -16.89 8.56 4.60
CA THR A 111 -17.05 8.35 3.15
C THR A 111 -15.74 8.32 2.38
N SER A 112 -14.60 8.45 3.05
CA SER A 112 -13.28 8.52 2.44
C SER A 112 -12.56 7.17 2.35
N ALA A 113 -12.84 6.27 3.31
CA ALA A 113 -12.22 4.96 3.35
C ALA A 113 -13.28 3.85 3.50
N ARG A 114 -13.11 2.78 2.73
CA ARG A 114 -13.86 1.54 2.88
C ARG A 114 -13.15 0.60 3.84
N LEU A 115 -13.85 -0.44 4.31
CA LEU A 115 -13.21 -1.51 5.08
C LEU A 115 -12.16 -2.23 4.24
N ASP A 116 -11.03 -2.57 4.86
CA ASP A 116 -9.90 -3.26 4.23
C ASP A 116 -10.30 -4.59 3.61
N PHE A 117 -11.26 -5.28 4.19
CA PHE A 117 -11.87 -6.48 3.62
C PHE A 117 -12.25 -6.33 2.13
N PHE A 118 -12.87 -5.21 1.74
CA PHE A 118 -13.24 -4.98 0.35
C PHE A 118 -12.03 -4.75 -0.54
N THR A 119 -11.05 -4.00 -0.06
CA THR A 119 -9.78 -3.76 -0.76
C THR A 119 -9.06 -5.07 -1.05
N ASP A 120 -8.93 -5.90 -0.03
CA ASP A 120 -8.23 -7.17 -0.05
C ASP A 120 -8.86 -8.14 -1.06
N TYR A 121 -10.18 -8.32 -0.97
CA TYR A 121 -10.86 -9.26 -1.86
C TYR A 121 -11.05 -8.74 -3.28
N TYR A 122 -11.20 -7.44 -3.49
CA TYR A 122 -11.12 -6.88 -4.85
C TYR A 122 -9.73 -7.10 -5.46
N ALA A 123 -8.67 -6.90 -4.68
CA ALA A 123 -7.29 -7.14 -5.12
C ALA A 123 -7.06 -8.63 -5.46
N LEU A 124 -7.46 -9.53 -4.55
CA LEU A 124 -7.29 -10.98 -4.76
C LEU A 124 -8.05 -11.48 -5.99
N GLU A 125 -9.29 -11.05 -6.18
CA GLU A 125 -10.09 -11.47 -7.33
C GLU A 125 -9.56 -10.88 -8.65
N TYR A 126 -9.03 -9.65 -8.61
CA TYR A 126 -8.34 -9.08 -9.76
C TYR A 126 -7.06 -9.86 -10.10
N ILE A 127 -6.27 -10.25 -9.10
CA ILE A 127 -5.08 -11.09 -9.26
C ILE A 127 -5.45 -12.40 -9.95
N LYS A 128 -6.49 -13.08 -9.47
CA LYS A 128 -6.99 -14.33 -10.06
C LYS A 128 -7.43 -14.17 -11.52
N ARG A 129 -8.06 -13.06 -11.84
CA ARG A 129 -8.67 -12.81 -13.15
C ARG A 129 -7.71 -12.22 -14.17
N LYS A 130 -6.77 -11.38 -13.75
CA LYS A 130 -5.92 -10.56 -14.64
C LYS A 130 -4.45 -10.91 -14.63
N HIS A 131 -3.99 -11.61 -13.61
CA HIS A 131 -2.58 -11.96 -13.43
C HIS A 131 -1.62 -10.77 -13.61
N PRO A 132 -1.77 -9.67 -12.84
CA PRO A 132 -0.81 -8.57 -12.91
C PRO A 132 0.58 -9.02 -12.47
N ASP A 133 1.62 -8.43 -13.06
CA ASP A 133 3.00 -8.66 -12.62
C ASP A 133 3.38 -7.81 -11.41
N VAL A 134 2.74 -6.64 -11.26
CA VAL A 134 2.94 -5.74 -10.12
C VAL A 134 1.59 -5.28 -9.60
N ILE A 135 1.36 -5.45 -8.32
CA ILE A 135 0.17 -4.96 -7.64
C ILE A 135 0.55 -4.18 -6.38
N TYR A 136 -0.10 -3.05 -6.18
CA TYR A 136 0.00 -2.25 -4.97
C TYR A 136 -1.31 -2.36 -4.19
N ILE A 137 -1.24 -2.72 -2.92
CA ILE A 137 -2.40 -2.83 -2.03
C ILE A 137 -2.13 -1.96 -0.81
N ALA A 138 -3.06 -1.07 -0.47
CA ALA A 138 -2.96 -0.19 0.68
C ALA A 138 -4.21 -0.28 1.55
N ASN A 139 -4.02 -0.80 2.74
CA ASN A 139 -5.03 -0.90 3.79
C ASN A 139 -5.01 0.36 4.65
N ASP A 140 -6.10 0.66 5.35
CA ASP A 140 -6.32 1.94 6.06
C ASP A 140 -6.79 1.76 7.51
N GLU A 141 -7.44 0.64 7.84
CA GLU A 141 -8.11 0.42 9.14
C GLU A 141 -7.19 0.61 10.34
N THR A 142 -5.92 0.23 10.25
CA THR A 142 -4.96 0.43 11.34
C THR A 142 -4.76 1.90 11.67
N ASP A 143 -4.72 2.78 10.67
CA ASP A 143 -4.58 4.22 10.87
C ASP A 143 -5.86 4.83 11.46
N ASP A 144 -7.00 4.51 10.87
CA ASP A 144 -8.30 5.05 11.26
C ASP A 144 -8.70 4.63 12.67
N PHE A 145 -8.54 3.35 13.05
CA PHE A 145 -8.83 2.89 14.41
C PHE A 145 -7.88 3.49 15.45
N ALA A 146 -6.62 3.70 15.09
CA ALA A 146 -5.71 4.41 15.98
C ALA A 146 -6.16 5.86 16.20
N HIS A 147 -6.57 6.59 15.16
CA HIS A 147 -7.13 7.94 15.30
C HIS A 147 -8.36 7.99 16.19
N GLN A 148 -9.23 6.99 16.11
CA GLN A 148 -10.40 6.86 16.96
C GLN A 148 -10.04 6.45 18.40
N GLY A 149 -8.83 5.96 18.65
CA GLY A 149 -8.36 5.49 19.93
C GLY A 149 -8.87 4.08 20.29
N GLU A 150 -9.34 3.33 19.30
CA GLU A 150 -9.88 1.97 19.41
C GLU A 150 -8.73 0.96 19.31
N TYR A 151 -7.98 0.79 20.41
CA TYR A 151 -6.74 0.00 20.41
C TYR A 151 -6.96 -1.48 20.05
N ASP A 152 -8.05 -2.09 20.55
CA ASP A 152 -8.36 -3.47 20.25
C ASP A 152 -8.67 -3.65 18.75
N ALA A 153 -9.46 -2.76 18.16
CA ALA A 153 -9.76 -2.78 16.73
C ALA A 153 -8.49 -2.48 15.87
N TYR A 154 -7.60 -1.60 16.34
CA TYR A 154 -6.29 -1.39 15.73
C TYR A 154 -5.47 -2.68 15.65
N LEU A 155 -5.41 -3.46 16.73
CA LEU A 155 -4.71 -4.75 16.74
C LEU A 155 -5.43 -5.78 15.88
N ASP A 156 -6.75 -5.85 15.94
CA ASP A 156 -7.55 -6.79 15.15
C ASP A 156 -7.41 -6.51 13.66
N SER A 157 -7.35 -5.24 13.23
CA SER A 157 -7.10 -4.90 11.81
C SER A 157 -5.69 -5.30 11.35
N ALA A 158 -4.67 -5.14 12.21
CA ALA A 158 -3.32 -5.64 11.91
C ALA A 158 -3.29 -7.17 11.77
N HIS A 159 -4.00 -7.91 12.63
CA HIS A 159 -4.16 -9.37 12.52
C HIS A 159 -4.93 -9.78 11.25
N SER A 160 -5.95 -9.00 10.86
CA SER A 160 -6.71 -9.25 9.63
C SER A 160 -5.83 -9.06 8.39
N ALA A 161 -5.00 -8.03 8.38
CA ALA A 161 -4.02 -7.80 7.32
C ALA A 161 -3.00 -8.96 7.21
N ASP A 162 -2.50 -9.46 8.34
CA ASP A 162 -1.61 -10.64 8.38
C ASP A 162 -2.31 -11.91 7.84
N ALA A 163 -3.57 -12.12 8.23
CA ALA A 163 -4.37 -13.24 7.72
C ALA A 163 -4.59 -13.15 6.19
N PHE A 164 -4.87 -11.96 5.67
CA PHE A 164 -4.99 -11.75 4.24
C PHE A 164 -3.65 -11.98 3.50
N LEU A 165 -2.55 -11.50 4.05
CA LEU A 165 -1.21 -11.74 3.49
C LEU A 165 -0.90 -13.24 3.41
N LYS A 166 -1.31 -14.03 4.42
CA LYS A 166 -1.21 -15.49 4.38
C LYS A 166 -2.04 -16.08 3.25
N GLU A 167 -3.31 -15.68 3.09
CA GLU A 167 -4.18 -16.16 2.02
C GLU A 167 -3.59 -15.83 0.64
N LEU A 168 -3.11 -14.59 0.47
CA LEU A 168 -2.48 -14.15 -0.78
C LEU A 168 -1.19 -14.93 -1.06
N TRP A 169 -0.38 -15.19 -0.04
CA TRP A 169 0.79 -16.05 -0.17
C TRP A 169 0.41 -17.47 -0.60
N GLU A 170 -0.54 -18.10 0.08
CA GLU A 170 -1.00 -19.45 -0.26
C GLU A 170 -1.55 -19.51 -1.70
N TYR A 171 -2.31 -18.51 -2.12
CA TYR A 171 -2.76 -18.40 -3.50
C TYR A 171 -1.57 -18.35 -4.47
N THR A 172 -0.63 -17.45 -4.26
CA THR A 172 0.51 -17.27 -5.18
C THR A 172 1.43 -18.49 -5.23
N GLN A 173 1.52 -19.28 -4.17
CA GLN A 173 2.30 -20.53 -4.18
C GLN A 173 1.58 -21.70 -4.86
N ASN A 174 0.26 -21.62 -5.04
CA ASN A 174 -0.53 -22.64 -5.71
C ASN A 174 -0.86 -22.29 -7.17
N ASP A 175 -0.84 -21.03 -7.53
CA ASP A 175 -1.11 -20.58 -8.90
C ASP A 175 0.14 -20.75 -9.80
N SER A 176 -0.03 -21.33 -10.98
CA SER A 176 1.09 -21.66 -11.89
C SER A 176 1.80 -20.43 -12.45
N TYR A 177 1.10 -19.29 -12.55
CA TYR A 177 1.70 -18.03 -13.00
C TYR A 177 2.65 -17.45 -11.97
N TYR A 178 2.28 -17.50 -10.68
CA TYR A 178 2.99 -16.84 -9.57
C TYR A 178 3.95 -17.74 -8.81
N LYS A 179 3.75 -19.06 -8.81
CA LYS A 179 4.48 -20.01 -7.97
C LYS A 179 6.00 -19.87 -8.09
N GLY A 180 6.64 -19.59 -6.96
CA GLY A 180 8.10 -19.45 -6.88
C GLY A 180 8.67 -18.19 -7.55
N LYS A 181 7.81 -17.26 -7.98
CA LYS A 181 8.23 -16.01 -8.66
C LYS A 181 7.80 -14.75 -7.92
N THR A 182 6.93 -14.87 -6.93
CA THR A 182 6.35 -13.73 -6.23
C THR A 182 7.21 -13.29 -5.07
N THR A 183 7.41 -11.99 -4.96
CA THR A 183 8.04 -11.32 -3.81
C THR A 183 7.03 -10.37 -3.21
N PHE A 184 6.89 -10.43 -1.90
CA PHE A 184 6.07 -9.52 -1.10
C PHE A 184 6.98 -8.49 -0.45
N ILE A 185 6.60 -7.25 -0.54
CA ILE A 185 7.25 -6.11 0.11
C ILE A 185 6.17 -5.39 0.90
N ILE A 186 6.33 -5.34 2.21
CA ILE A 186 5.33 -4.82 3.13
C ILE A 186 5.96 -3.74 3.98
N THR A 187 5.30 -2.62 4.08
CA THR A 187 5.75 -1.46 4.85
C THR A 187 4.55 -0.63 5.32
N CYS A 188 4.78 0.42 6.08
CA CYS A 188 3.80 1.46 6.36
C CYS A 188 4.25 2.80 5.75
N ASP A 189 3.30 3.67 5.49
CA ASP A 189 3.51 5.00 4.91
C ASP A 189 4.07 6.01 5.90
N HIS A 190 3.77 5.84 7.20
CA HIS A 190 4.34 6.57 8.32
C HIS A 190 4.24 5.75 9.61
N GLY A 191 4.91 6.21 10.66
CA GLY A 191 4.78 5.69 12.00
C GLY A 191 3.70 6.40 12.80
N ARG A 192 3.72 6.15 14.10
CA ARG A 192 2.80 6.79 15.08
C ARG A 192 3.57 7.29 16.29
N GLY A 193 2.92 8.15 17.07
CA GLY A 193 3.52 8.72 18.26
C GLY A 193 3.96 7.67 19.28
N THR A 194 5.10 7.90 19.90
CA THR A 194 5.71 7.00 20.90
C THR A 194 5.84 7.63 22.27
N ASP A 195 5.80 8.95 22.34
CA ASP A 195 6.01 9.68 23.60
C ASP A 195 5.43 11.11 23.51
N PRO A 196 4.47 11.49 24.39
CA PRO A 196 3.78 10.69 25.40
C PRO A 196 3.01 9.50 24.82
N LEU A 197 2.73 8.47 25.65
CA LEU A 197 2.14 7.21 25.18
C LEU A 197 0.81 7.40 24.43
N ASP A 198 -0.04 8.33 24.84
CA ASP A 198 -1.33 8.62 24.20
C ASP A 198 -1.20 9.19 22.78
N THR A 199 0.00 9.62 22.37
CA THR A 199 0.29 10.08 21.00
C THR A 199 0.29 8.94 19.97
N TRP A 200 0.18 7.67 20.39
CA TRP A 200 0.01 6.53 19.48
C TRP A 200 -1.20 6.70 18.54
N ARG A 201 -2.17 7.53 18.92
CA ARG A 201 -3.34 7.87 18.09
C ARG A 201 -3.04 8.82 16.96
N SER A 202 -1.83 9.39 16.93
CA SER A 202 -1.51 10.52 16.07
C SER A 202 -0.22 10.27 15.29
N HIS A 203 -0.10 11.00 14.22
CA HIS A 203 1.09 11.13 13.40
C HIS A 203 1.21 12.57 12.89
N GLY A 204 2.28 12.90 12.17
CA GLY A 204 2.54 14.26 11.66
C GLY A 204 3.87 14.80 12.13
N GLY A 205 4.37 15.86 11.48
CA GLY A 205 5.73 16.35 11.65
C GLY A 205 6.15 16.76 13.06
N ASP A 206 5.19 17.01 13.95
CA ASP A 206 5.45 17.35 15.35
C ASP A 206 5.29 16.17 16.31
N VAL A 207 4.96 14.97 15.80
CA VAL A 207 4.66 13.79 16.61
C VAL A 207 5.88 12.87 16.64
N LYS A 208 6.54 12.80 17.80
CA LYS A 208 7.75 11.97 18.00
C LYS A 208 7.48 10.49 17.70
N GLY A 209 8.22 9.91 16.78
CA GLY A 209 8.11 8.52 16.34
C GLY A 209 7.27 8.33 15.07
N ALA A 210 6.53 9.35 14.63
CA ALA A 210 5.72 9.25 13.41
C ALA A 210 6.57 9.22 12.12
N ASP A 211 7.85 9.52 12.20
CA ASP A 211 8.83 9.35 11.12
C ASP A 211 9.31 7.90 10.95
N GLN A 212 9.05 7.04 11.95
CA GLN A 212 9.59 5.67 11.97
C GLN A 212 8.70 4.73 11.17
N THR A 213 9.33 4.00 10.26
CA THR A 213 8.68 2.98 9.43
C THR A 213 9.37 1.63 9.59
N TRP A 214 8.88 0.63 8.90
CA TRP A 214 9.48 -0.71 8.88
C TRP A 214 9.33 -1.33 7.50
N LEU A 215 10.09 -2.38 7.23
CA LEU A 215 10.07 -3.09 5.96
C LEU A 215 10.19 -4.59 6.21
N LEU A 216 9.30 -5.36 5.59
CA LEU A 216 9.37 -6.81 5.50
C LEU A 216 9.42 -7.23 4.03
N ILE A 217 10.35 -8.11 3.69
CA ILE A 217 10.48 -8.69 2.35
C ILE A 217 10.51 -10.19 2.47
N TYR A 218 9.62 -10.87 1.75
CA TYR A 218 9.66 -12.33 1.66
C TYR A 218 9.24 -12.82 0.28
N GLY A 219 9.63 -14.04 -0.07
CA GLY A 219 9.34 -14.65 -1.36
C GLY A 219 10.57 -14.83 -2.24
N ALA A 220 10.37 -14.85 -3.56
CA ALA A 220 11.36 -15.30 -4.53
C ALA A 220 12.67 -14.51 -4.54
N GLN A 221 12.61 -13.18 -4.32
CA GLN A 221 13.79 -12.30 -4.33
C GLN A 221 14.29 -11.96 -2.92
N ALA A 222 13.63 -12.46 -1.88
CA ALA A 222 14.03 -12.19 -0.51
C ALA A 222 15.28 -12.99 -0.13
N LYS A 223 16.22 -12.35 0.57
CA LYS A 223 17.31 -13.05 1.24
C LYS A 223 16.78 -13.70 2.52
N LYS A 224 17.33 -14.85 2.89
CA LYS A 224 16.93 -15.56 4.11
C LYS A 224 17.76 -15.10 5.33
N ASP A 225 17.81 -13.81 5.55
CA ASP A 225 18.66 -13.22 6.58
C ASP A 225 17.95 -13.06 7.95
N GLY A 226 16.63 -13.30 7.97
CA GLY A 226 15.80 -13.05 9.17
C GLY A 226 15.70 -11.57 9.49
N GLU A 227 15.64 -11.22 10.78
CA GLU A 227 15.59 -9.84 11.23
C GLU A 227 16.96 -9.15 11.02
N ILE A 228 16.99 -8.13 10.16
CA ILE A 228 18.20 -7.35 9.89
C ILE A 228 18.46 -6.40 11.07
N LYS A 229 19.67 -6.44 11.63
CA LYS A 229 20.12 -5.63 12.78
C LYS A 229 21.43 -4.93 12.43
N ILE A 230 21.36 -3.92 11.58
CA ILE A 230 22.49 -3.08 11.22
C ILE A 230 22.36 -1.71 11.89
N GLU A 231 23.48 -1.02 12.06
CA GLU A 231 23.49 0.34 12.63
C GLU A 231 23.13 1.41 11.59
N GLU A 232 23.27 1.08 10.31
CA GLU A 232 22.94 1.98 9.21
C GLU A 232 21.47 2.35 9.22
N GLN A 233 21.19 3.64 8.99
CA GLN A 233 19.83 4.16 8.86
C GLN A 233 19.28 3.79 7.49
N LEU A 234 18.18 3.03 7.47
CA LEU A 234 17.41 2.74 6.27
C LEU A 234 16.37 3.83 6.03
N LEU A 235 16.07 4.14 4.78
CA LEU A 235 15.16 5.19 4.41
C LEU A 235 14.01 4.66 3.57
N THR A 236 12.80 5.14 3.84
CA THR A 236 11.60 4.78 3.07
C THR A 236 11.73 5.15 1.59
N SER A 237 12.48 6.20 1.29
CA SER A 237 12.80 6.62 -0.09
C SER A 237 13.63 5.61 -0.88
N GLU A 238 14.24 4.61 -0.24
CA GLU A 238 15.02 3.57 -0.95
C GLU A 238 14.12 2.47 -1.55
N ILE A 239 12.84 2.37 -1.11
CA ILE A 239 11.92 1.29 -1.51
C ILE A 239 11.68 1.25 -3.01
N ALA A 240 11.38 2.39 -3.65
CA ALA A 240 11.15 2.43 -5.10
C ALA A 240 12.33 1.90 -5.91
N GLY A 241 13.55 2.35 -5.57
CA GLY A 241 14.78 1.89 -6.21
C GLY A 241 15.06 0.41 -5.98
N MET A 242 14.78 -0.07 -4.77
CA MET A 242 14.92 -1.48 -4.43
C MET A 242 13.97 -2.35 -5.26
N ILE A 243 12.70 -1.96 -5.39
CA ILE A 243 11.70 -2.69 -6.19
C ILE A 243 12.12 -2.72 -7.66
N LYS A 244 12.50 -1.58 -8.25
CA LYS A 244 12.99 -1.51 -9.64
C LYS A 244 14.18 -2.45 -9.85
N LYS A 245 15.11 -2.49 -8.91
CA LYS A 245 16.26 -3.42 -8.97
C LYS A 245 15.85 -4.89 -8.87
N MET A 246 14.90 -5.25 -8.01
CA MET A 246 14.38 -6.62 -7.91
C MET A 246 13.68 -7.07 -9.20
N LEU A 247 13.04 -6.15 -9.90
CA LEU A 247 12.38 -6.41 -11.18
C LEU A 247 13.36 -6.39 -12.37
N ASP A 248 14.65 -6.17 -12.14
CA ASP A 248 15.68 -5.92 -13.19
C ASP A 248 15.22 -4.85 -14.21
N PHE A 249 14.48 -3.86 -13.69
CA PHE A 249 13.91 -2.77 -14.49
C PHE A 249 14.99 -1.76 -14.84
N LYS A 250 15.16 -1.53 -16.15
CA LYS A 250 16.07 -0.51 -16.71
C LYS A 250 15.23 0.60 -17.32
N GLU A 251 15.52 1.82 -16.91
CA GLU A 251 14.95 3.05 -17.47
C GLU A 251 15.28 3.22 -18.96
#